data_b5e03aa5465df47daeb0294dc7e226f3
#
_entry.id   b5e03aa5465df47daeb0294dc7e226f3
#
_cell.length_a   1.000
_cell.length_b   1.000
_cell.length_c   1.000
_cell.angle_alpha   90.00
_cell.angle_beta   90.00
_cell.angle_gamma   90.00
#
_symmetry.space_group_name_H-M   'P 1'
#
loop_
_entity.id
_entity.type
_entity.pdbx_description
1 polymer ?
#
loop_
_entity_poly.entity_id
_entity_poly.type
_entity_poly.pdbx_seq_one_letter_code
_entity_poly.pdbx_strand_id
1 'polypeptide(L)'
;MEYYIVGIGDILWDCFPDGVKIGGAPANFAYYMKQFGFESLMISAIGDDHLGTEAKEVLDRIGLDNVLEVVDHPTGTVIINLDDKGIPTYKIIEDVAYDYISYTPEIENIARKCNVVCFGTLAQRNNVTRDTIRRFLEAMPQTENTYKVFDINLRQNFYSKEMIAESLKQCNVFKINDDELAVVKEMFGHACLSDREACRKFIKDWDLKFLILTCGTNGSHIYTETEESFMETPEVEVADTVGAGDSFIGTFMASILKGHEIKDAHELAVKVSAYVCTRYGGMCDITGF
;
A
#
# COMPACT_ATOMS: atom_id res chain seq x y z
N MET A 1 20.92 0.65 12.12
CA MET A 1 19.88 1.59 12.58
C MET A 1 18.60 0.79 12.68
N GLU A 2 17.85 0.93 13.75
CA GLU A 2 16.58 0.20 13.92
C GLU A 2 15.49 1.07 13.28
N TYR A 3 14.81 0.53 12.27
CA TYR A 3 13.73 1.23 11.55
C TYR A 3 12.38 0.77 12.10
N TYR A 4 11.47 1.72 12.34
CA TYR A 4 10.11 1.47 12.75
C TYR A 4 9.15 1.75 11.59
N ILE A 5 8.40 0.72 11.18
CA ILE A 5 7.59 0.70 9.97
C ILE A 5 6.12 0.75 10.35
N VAL A 6 5.32 1.53 9.62
CA VAL A 6 3.88 1.64 9.86
C VAL A 6 3.11 1.49 8.54
N GLY A 7 2.10 0.65 8.55
CA GLY A 7 1.00 0.71 7.60
C GLY A 7 -0.16 1.47 8.23
N ILE A 8 -0.73 2.48 7.58
CA ILE A 8 -1.88 3.23 8.11
C ILE A 8 -2.98 3.33 7.05
N GLY A 9 -4.20 2.91 7.41
CA GLY A 9 -5.34 2.99 6.52
C GLY A 9 -6.26 1.78 6.61
N ASP A 10 -6.70 1.30 5.46
CA ASP A 10 -7.69 0.23 5.36
C ASP A 10 -7.17 -1.12 5.85
N ILE A 11 -7.99 -1.76 6.69
CA ILE A 11 -8.03 -3.19 6.93
C ILE A 11 -9.45 -3.66 6.63
N LEU A 12 -9.57 -4.73 5.87
CA LEU A 12 -10.86 -5.16 5.36
C LEU A 12 -10.89 -6.67 5.07
N TRP A 13 -12.06 -7.18 4.82
CA TRP A 13 -12.28 -8.55 4.39
C TRP A 13 -12.77 -8.59 2.93
N ASP A 14 -12.04 -9.29 2.10
CA ASP A 14 -12.48 -9.69 0.77
C ASP A 14 -13.44 -10.87 0.90
N CYS A 15 -14.72 -10.62 0.66
CA CYS A 15 -15.80 -11.60 0.82
C CYS A 15 -16.08 -12.29 -0.51
N PHE A 16 -15.55 -13.48 -0.67
CA PHE A 16 -15.79 -14.37 -1.80
C PHE A 16 -17.01 -15.27 -1.53
N PRO A 17 -17.63 -15.88 -2.55
CA PRO A 17 -18.73 -16.84 -2.36
C PRO A 17 -18.36 -18.07 -1.49
N ASP A 18 -17.09 -18.43 -1.45
CA ASP A 18 -16.54 -19.60 -0.75
C ASP A 18 -15.77 -19.27 0.54
N GLY A 19 -15.72 -18.01 0.95
CA GLY A 19 -15.06 -17.61 2.19
C GLY A 19 -14.59 -16.16 2.21
N VAL A 20 -13.92 -15.79 3.29
CA VAL A 20 -13.38 -14.44 3.48
C VAL A 20 -11.86 -14.47 3.58
N LYS A 21 -11.20 -13.43 3.08
CA LYS A 21 -9.75 -13.24 3.20
C LYS A 21 -9.47 -11.84 3.72
N ILE A 22 -8.55 -11.75 4.68
CA ILE A 22 -8.09 -10.45 5.16
C ILE A 22 -7.27 -9.73 4.08
N GLY A 23 -7.48 -8.43 3.95
CA GLY A 23 -6.80 -7.56 3.01
C GLY A 23 -6.61 -6.16 3.57
N GLY A 24 -6.09 -5.29 2.72
CA GLY A 24 -5.72 -3.92 3.03
C GLY A 24 -4.27 -3.67 2.63
N ALA A 25 -4.04 -2.81 1.64
CA ALA A 25 -2.70 -2.58 1.12
C ALA A 25 -1.69 -2.13 2.19
N PRO A 26 -2.03 -1.22 3.13
CA PRO A 26 -1.12 -0.84 4.21
C PRO A 26 -0.77 -2.00 5.15
N ALA A 27 -1.72 -2.91 5.41
CA ALA A 27 -1.48 -4.09 6.25
C ALA A 27 -0.57 -5.11 5.55
N ASN A 28 -0.81 -5.36 4.25
CA ASN A 28 0.03 -6.20 3.43
C ASN A 28 1.47 -5.66 3.38
N PHE A 29 1.65 -4.36 3.15
CA PHE A 29 2.96 -3.72 3.17
C PHE A 29 3.69 -3.95 4.50
N ALA A 30 3.03 -3.65 5.63
CA ALA A 30 3.62 -3.82 6.96
C ALA A 30 4.00 -5.29 7.23
N TYR A 31 3.17 -6.23 6.77
CA TYR A 31 3.44 -7.66 6.87
C TYR A 31 4.72 -8.06 6.10
N TYR A 32 4.90 -7.61 4.86
CA TYR A 32 6.11 -7.92 4.10
C TYR A 32 7.35 -7.28 4.71
N MET A 33 7.27 -6.03 5.18
CA MET A 33 8.37 -5.39 5.91
C MET A 33 8.79 -6.19 7.13
N LYS A 34 7.82 -6.73 7.89
CA LYS A 34 8.07 -7.61 9.05
C LYS A 34 8.80 -8.88 8.64
N GLN A 35 8.43 -9.54 7.55
CA GLN A 35 9.09 -10.74 7.08
C GLN A 35 10.56 -10.51 6.71
N PHE A 36 10.93 -9.27 6.33
CA PHE A 36 12.32 -8.86 6.15
C PHE A 36 13.03 -8.48 7.45
N GLY A 37 12.39 -8.66 8.60
CA GLY A 37 12.98 -8.49 9.94
C GLY A 37 12.86 -7.07 10.50
N PHE A 38 12.00 -6.23 9.95
CA PHE A 38 11.73 -4.89 10.50
C PHE A 38 10.61 -4.93 11.56
N GLU A 39 10.72 -4.07 12.57
CA GLU A 39 9.63 -3.79 13.50
C GLU A 39 8.52 -3.05 12.75
N SER A 40 7.37 -3.71 12.62
CA SER A 40 6.28 -3.26 11.74
C SER A 40 4.95 -3.26 12.47
N LEU A 41 4.17 -2.22 12.26
CA LEU A 41 2.88 -1.96 12.92
C LEU A 41 1.80 -1.61 11.89
N MET A 42 0.58 -2.15 12.09
CA MET A 42 -0.62 -1.70 11.37
C MET A 42 -1.47 -0.77 12.23
N ILE A 43 -1.83 0.39 11.70
CA ILE A 43 -2.80 1.33 12.29
C ILE A 43 -4.06 1.35 11.46
N SER A 44 -5.21 0.98 12.07
CA SER A 44 -6.51 1.00 11.42
C SER A 44 -7.63 1.16 12.45
N ALA A 45 -8.88 0.99 12.00
CA ALA A 45 -10.03 0.81 12.87
C ALA A 45 -10.87 -0.39 12.43
N ILE A 46 -11.54 -1.02 13.38
CA ILE A 46 -12.42 -2.17 13.21
C ILE A 46 -13.77 -1.89 13.91
N GLY A 47 -14.81 -2.59 13.50
CA GLY A 47 -16.10 -2.56 14.19
C GLY A 47 -16.11 -3.42 15.45
N ASP A 48 -17.07 -3.16 16.33
CA ASP A 48 -17.43 -4.07 17.43
C ASP A 48 -18.27 -5.23 16.89
N ASP A 49 -17.65 -6.02 15.99
CA ASP A 49 -18.28 -7.13 15.30
C ASP A 49 -17.34 -8.35 15.18
N HIS A 50 -17.88 -9.45 14.66
CA HIS A 50 -17.12 -10.69 14.51
C HIS A 50 -15.91 -10.51 13.56
N LEU A 51 -16.10 -9.80 12.44
CA LEU A 51 -15.04 -9.58 11.46
C LEU A 51 -13.89 -8.73 12.03
N GLY A 52 -14.22 -7.75 12.89
CA GLY A 52 -13.21 -6.95 13.61
C GLY A 52 -12.39 -7.79 14.58
N THR A 53 -13.08 -8.62 15.37
CA THR A 53 -12.41 -9.56 16.29
C THR A 53 -11.49 -10.52 15.52
N GLU A 54 -11.99 -11.10 14.43
CA GLU A 54 -11.23 -12.04 13.61
C GLU A 54 -10.04 -11.36 12.90
N ALA A 55 -10.20 -10.11 12.44
CA ALA A 55 -9.10 -9.33 11.84
C ALA A 55 -7.95 -9.15 12.83
N LYS A 56 -8.27 -8.77 14.07
CA LYS A 56 -7.26 -8.66 15.13
C LYS A 56 -6.57 -9.99 15.42
N GLU A 57 -7.32 -11.09 15.53
CA GLU A 57 -6.78 -12.43 15.77
C GLU A 57 -5.85 -12.88 14.64
N VAL A 58 -6.17 -12.54 13.38
CA VAL A 58 -5.31 -12.86 12.24
C VAL A 58 -4.00 -12.08 12.33
N LEU A 59 -4.03 -10.77 12.59
CA LEU A 59 -2.82 -9.97 12.73
C LEU A 59 -1.95 -10.46 13.89
N ASP A 60 -2.56 -10.77 15.03
CA ASP A 60 -1.85 -11.31 16.20
C ASP A 60 -1.20 -12.67 15.88
N ARG A 61 -1.89 -13.54 15.14
CA ARG A 61 -1.40 -14.88 14.73
C ARG A 61 -0.19 -14.81 13.79
N ILE A 62 -0.20 -13.85 12.85
CA ILE A 62 0.95 -13.63 11.95
C ILE A 62 2.02 -12.77 12.63
N GLY A 63 1.77 -12.34 13.89
CA GLY A 63 2.66 -11.56 14.71
C GLY A 63 2.86 -10.13 14.20
N LEU A 64 1.94 -9.57 13.42
CA LEU A 64 2.00 -8.17 13.00
C LEU A 64 1.40 -7.30 14.11
N ASP A 65 2.24 -6.47 14.72
CA ASP A 65 1.80 -5.52 15.74
C ASP A 65 0.71 -4.60 15.16
N ASN A 66 -0.25 -4.23 16.01
CA ASN A 66 -1.39 -3.47 15.52
C ASN A 66 -1.94 -2.50 16.58
N VAL A 67 -2.43 -1.36 16.10
CA VAL A 67 -3.27 -0.41 16.83
C VAL A 67 -4.58 -0.33 16.06
N LEU A 68 -5.57 -1.07 16.52
CA LEU A 68 -6.90 -1.14 15.94
C LEU A 68 -7.90 -0.45 16.88
N GLU A 69 -8.38 0.73 16.47
CA GLU A 69 -9.46 1.42 17.17
C GLU A 69 -10.77 0.67 16.93
N VAL A 70 -11.53 0.38 18.01
CA VAL A 70 -12.89 -0.15 17.88
C VAL A 70 -13.86 1.01 17.79
N VAL A 71 -14.61 1.10 16.70
CA VAL A 71 -15.54 2.21 16.42
C VAL A 71 -16.97 1.69 16.19
N ASP A 72 -17.97 2.58 16.31
CA ASP A 72 -19.38 2.28 16.05
C ASP A 72 -19.73 2.31 14.56
N HIS A 73 -18.92 1.56 13.76
CA HIS A 73 -19.10 1.33 12.33
C HIS A 73 -18.69 -0.11 12.01
N PRO A 74 -19.30 -0.78 11.02
CA PRO A 74 -18.96 -2.15 10.71
C PRO A 74 -17.51 -2.27 10.20
N THR A 75 -16.89 -3.40 10.46
CA THR A 75 -15.56 -3.71 9.90
C THR A 75 -15.60 -3.68 8.36
N GLY A 76 -14.55 -3.15 7.76
CA GLY A 76 -14.44 -2.98 6.31
C GLY A 76 -14.62 -4.29 5.54
N THR A 77 -15.41 -4.26 4.47
CA THR A 77 -15.63 -5.41 3.59
C THR A 77 -15.66 -5.00 2.12
N VAL A 78 -15.19 -5.92 1.27
CA VAL A 78 -15.34 -5.88 -0.18
C VAL A 78 -16.14 -7.11 -0.60
N ILE A 79 -17.31 -6.91 -1.16
CA ILE A 79 -18.14 -8.01 -1.68
C ILE A 79 -17.67 -8.35 -3.10
N ILE A 80 -17.29 -9.58 -3.31
CA ILE A 80 -16.83 -10.09 -4.59
C ILE A 80 -17.92 -11.01 -5.16
N ASN A 81 -18.53 -10.59 -6.26
CA ASN A 81 -19.51 -11.39 -6.99
C ASN A 81 -18.88 -11.85 -8.29
N LEU A 82 -19.09 -13.11 -8.63
CA LEU A 82 -18.71 -13.66 -9.94
C LEU A 82 -19.92 -13.61 -10.87
N ASP A 83 -19.74 -13.14 -12.09
CA ASP A 83 -20.77 -13.25 -13.13
C ASP A 83 -20.87 -14.69 -13.68
N ASP A 84 -21.81 -14.94 -14.61
CA ASP A 84 -22.02 -16.25 -15.23
C ASP A 84 -20.78 -16.78 -16.00
N LYS A 85 -19.79 -15.93 -16.25
CA LYS A 85 -18.51 -16.26 -16.91
C LYS A 85 -17.35 -16.36 -15.91
N GLY A 86 -17.62 -16.20 -14.60
CA GLY A 86 -16.60 -16.20 -13.55
C GLY A 86 -15.80 -14.89 -13.47
N ILE A 87 -16.25 -13.79 -14.10
CA ILE A 87 -15.58 -12.50 -14.03
C ILE A 87 -15.97 -11.82 -12.72
N PRO A 88 -14.99 -11.44 -11.86
CA PRO A 88 -15.29 -10.81 -10.58
C PRO A 88 -15.74 -9.36 -10.73
N THR A 89 -16.73 -8.98 -9.94
CA THR A 89 -17.11 -7.59 -9.68
C THR A 89 -16.93 -7.29 -8.22
N TYR A 90 -16.32 -6.15 -7.93
CA TYR A 90 -15.94 -5.74 -6.58
C TYR A 90 -16.83 -4.60 -6.11
N LYS A 91 -17.47 -4.76 -4.96
CA LYS A 91 -18.23 -3.70 -4.29
C LYS A 91 -17.59 -3.42 -2.93
N ILE A 92 -16.86 -2.32 -2.84
CA ILE A 92 -16.30 -1.83 -1.58
C ILE A 92 -17.42 -1.18 -0.79
N ILE A 93 -17.64 -1.63 0.45
CA ILE A 93 -18.67 -1.06 1.32
C ILE A 93 -18.14 0.27 1.88
N GLU A 94 -19.04 1.25 1.89
CA GLU A 94 -18.78 2.59 2.43
C GLU A 94 -19.26 2.67 3.88
N ASP A 95 -18.82 3.73 4.59
CA ASP A 95 -19.22 3.99 5.99
C ASP A 95 -18.83 2.84 6.92
N VAL A 96 -17.58 2.42 6.82
CA VAL A 96 -17.00 1.32 7.58
C VAL A 96 -15.90 1.82 8.53
N ALA A 97 -15.46 0.97 9.44
CA ALA A 97 -14.58 1.32 10.54
C ALA A 97 -13.29 2.06 10.12
N TYR A 98 -12.57 1.60 9.07
CA TYR A 98 -11.34 2.26 8.63
C TYR A 98 -11.56 3.68 8.05
N ASP A 99 -12.78 4.09 7.80
CA ASP A 99 -13.12 5.48 7.44
C ASP A 99 -13.02 6.44 8.65
N TYR A 100 -12.91 5.90 9.88
CA TYR A 100 -13.01 6.63 11.14
C TYR A 100 -11.82 6.43 12.08
N ILE A 101 -10.62 6.26 11.54
CA ILE A 101 -9.38 6.19 12.35
C ILE A 101 -9.12 7.55 13.00
N SER A 102 -9.21 7.62 14.34
CA SER A 102 -9.01 8.85 15.09
C SER A 102 -7.52 9.16 15.29
N TYR A 103 -7.15 10.44 15.28
CA TYR A 103 -5.79 10.85 15.64
C TYR A 103 -5.65 10.98 17.16
N THR A 104 -5.07 9.98 17.78
CA THR A 104 -4.88 9.91 19.23
C THR A 104 -3.45 10.30 19.65
N PRO A 105 -3.19 10.60 20.94
CA PRO A 105 -1.84 10.80 21.45
C PRO A 105 -0.93 9.57 21.23
N GLU A 106 -1.48 8.36 21.22
CA GLU A 106 -0.75 7.13 20.91
C GLU A 106 -0.27 7.14 19.46
N ILE A 107 -1.17 7.42 18.51
CA ILE A 107 -0.85 7.52 17.08
C ILE A 107 0.18 8.63 16.83
N GLU A 108 0.07 9.77 17.52
CA GLU A 108 1.09 10.84 17.43
C GLU A 108 2.47 10.37 17.93
N ASN A 109 2.51 9.64 19.06
CA ASN A 109 3.77 9.09 19.58
C ASN A 109 4.40 8.07 18.63
N ILE A 110 3.59 7.26 17.95
CA ILE A 110 4.03 6.32 16.93
C ILE A 110 4.59 7.11 15.73
N ALA A 111 3.87 8.10 15.23
CA ALA A 111 4.30 8.93 14.10
C ALA A 111 5.67 9.56 14.34
N ARG A 112 5.93 10.10 15.53
CA ARG A 112 7.22 10.74 15.92
C ARG A 112 8.40 9.77 15.90
N LYS A 113 8.17 8.46 15.96
CA LYS A 113 9.20 7.41 15.90
C LYS A 113 9.27 6.72 14.55
N CYS A 114 8.25 6.90 13.72
CA CYS A 114 8.10 6.19 12.46
C CYS A 114 9.15 6.65 11.44
N ASN A 115 9.87 5.69 10.85
CA ASN A 115 10.83 5.95 9.79
C ASN A 115 10.22 5.70 8.41
N VAL A 116 9.33 4.70 8.29
CA VAL A 116 8.69 4.35 7.04
C VAL A 116 7.20 4.17 7.26
N VAL A 117 6.38 4.89 6.51
CA VAL A 117 4.93 4.73 6.51
C VAL A 117 4.43 4.39 5.12
N CYS A 118 3.47 3.47 5.02
CA CYS A 118 2.71 3.22 3.80
C CYS A 118 1.24 3.60 4.01
N PHE A 119 0.68 4.34 3.05
CA PHE A 119 -0.71 4.76 3.02
C PHE A 119 -1.22 4.82 1.58
N GLY A 120 -2.54 4.75 1.40
CA GLY A 120 -3.20 4.76 0.10
C GLY A 120 -4.34 5.77 0.00
N THR A 121 -5.12 5.70 -1.10
CA THR A 121 -6.27 6.59 -1.32
C THR A 121 -7.53 6.10 -0.62
N LEU A 122 -7.76 4.78 -0.53
CA LEU A 122 -9.05 4.22 -0.12
C LEU A 122 -9.50 4.70 1.27
N ALA A 123 -8.63 4.62 2.27
CA ALA A 123 -8.94 5.09 3.62
C ALA A 123 -9.05 6.62 3.73
N GLN A 124 -8.56 7.36 2.74
CA GLN A 124 -8.67 8.81 2.69
C GLN A 124 -10.01 9.31 2.11
N ARG A 125 -10.89 8.42 1.67
CA ARG A 125 -12.21 8.80 1.14
C ARG A 125 -13.07 9.52 2.18
N ASN A 126 -12.91 9.20 3.47
CA ASN A 126 -13.55 9.90 4.58
C ASN A 126 -12.59 10.93 5.20
N ASN A 127 -13.12 12.09 5.57
CA ASN A 127 -12.34 13.20 6.11
C ASN A 127 -11.67 12.88 7.46
N VAL A 128 -12.27 12.01 8.30
CA VAL A 128 -11.72 11.66 9.63
C VAL A 128 -10.38 10.95 9.45
N THR A 129 -10.36 9.85 8.71
CA THR A 129 -9.11 9.10 8.47
C THR A 129 -8.14 9.90 7.61
N ARG A 130 -8.62 10.68 6.63
CA ARG A 130 -7.76 11.57 5.85
C ARG A 130 -6.99 12.58 6.73
N ASP A 131 -7.68 13.22 7.69
CA ASP A 131 -7.02 14.16 8.63
C ASP A 131 -6.01 13.42 9.52
N THR A 132 -6.35 12.21 9.98
CA THR A 132 -5.44 11.37 10.76
C THR A 132 -4.18 11.02 9.99
N ILE A 133 -4.30 10.56 8.74
CA ILE A 133 -3.15 10.25 7.89
C ILE A 133 -2.30 11.51 7.66
N ARG A 134 -2.93 12.64 7.30
CA ARG A 134 -2.23 13.91 7.11
C ARG A 134 -1.42 14.32 8.35
N ARG A 135 -2.03 14.29 9.53
CA ARG A 135 -1.38 14.63 10.81
C ARG A 135 -0.27 13.66 11.18
N PHE A 136 -0.46 12.37 10.87
CA PHE A 136 0.58 11.35 11.04
C PHE A 136 1.83 11.69 10.22
N LEU A 137 1.63 11.98 8.92
CA LEU A 137 2.71 12.32 8.00
C LEU A 137 3.44 13.61 8.41
N GLU A 138 2.70 14.61 8.93
CA GLU A 138 3.27 15.87 9.44
C GLU A 138 4.09 15.65 10.72
N ALA A 139 3.69 14.72 11.60
CA ALA A 139 4.35 14.43 12.86
C ALA A 139 5.62 13.57 12.70
N MET A 140 5.79 12.89 11.56
CA MET A 140 6.97 12.06 11.29
C MET A 140 8.28 12.87 11.27
N PRO A 141 9.40 12.25 11.66
CA PRO A 141 10.73 12.88 11.52
C PRO A 141 10.98 13.32 10.07
N GLN A 142 11.67 14.45 9.91
CA GLN A 142 12.11 14.97 8.61
C GLN A 142 13.61 14.70 8.46
N THR A 143 13.97 13.46 8.11
CA THR A 143 15.37 13.02 7.95
C THR A 143 15.57 12.35 6.59
N GLU A 144 16.80 12.17 6.17
CA GLU A 144 17.14 11.43 4.95
C GLU A 144 16.68 9.98 4.98
N ASN A 145 16.55 9.39 6.18
CA ASN A 145 16.11 8.02 6.39
C ASN A 145 14.59 7.89 6.64
N THR A 146 13.83 8.95 6.37
CA THR A 146 12.37 8.92 6.45
C THR A 146 11.78 8.67 5.07
N TYR A 147 10.90 7.67 4.99
CA TYR A 147 10.19 7.29 3.76
C TYR A 147 8.68 7.32 4.00
N LYS A 148 7.99 8.15 3.23
CA LYS A 148 6.54 8.26 3.20
C LYS A 148 6.07 7.67 1.88
N VAL A 149 5.62 6.42 1.93
CA VAL A 149 5.23 5.61 0.77
C VAL A 149 3.76 5.84 0.49
N PHE A 150 3.45 6.50 -0.61
CA PHE A 150 2.11 6.62 -1.14
C PHE A 150 1.89 5.57 -2.22
N ASP A 151 1.22 4.47 -1.86
CA ASP A 151 0.68 3.52 -2.83
C ASP A 151 -0.72 4.00 -3.23
N ILE A 152 -0.83 4.56 -4.44
CA ILE A 152 -2.05 5.26 -4.85
C ILE A 152 -3.27 4.35 -4.83
N ASN A 153 -3.15 3.13 -5.32
CA ASN A 153 -4.12 2.04 -5.24
C ASN A 153 -5.57 2.50 -5.48
N LEU A 154 -5.82 3.06 -6.67
CA LEU A 154 -7.13 3.63 -7.03
C LEU A 154 -8.23 2.58 -7.00
N ARG A 155 -9.31 2.89 -6.31
CA ARG A 155 -10.49 2.01 -6.19
C ARG A 155 -11.76 2.78 -6.53
N GLN A 156 -12.52 2.26 -7.52
CA GLN A 156 -13.79 2.83 -7.96
C GLN A 156 -13.67 4.35 -8.21
N ASN A 157 -14.39 5.17 -7.45
CA ASN A 157 -14.37 6.63 -7.50
C ASN A 157 -13.98 7.27 -6.14
N PHE A 158 -13.31 6.51 -5.27
CA PHE A 158 -12.93 6.93 -3.91
C PHE A 158 -11.63 7.75 -3.89
N TYR A 159 -11.42 8.57 -4.90
CA TYR A 159 -10.25 9.45 -5.02
C TYR A 159 -10.63 10.76 -5.72
N SER A 160 -9.83 11.77 -5.51
CA SER A 160 -9.92 13.03 -6.24
C SER A 160 -8.54 13.58 -6.57
N LYS A 161 -8.47 14.51 -7.53
CA LYS A 161 -7.23 15.20 -7.88
C LYS A 161 -6.60 15.89 -6.66
N GLU A 162 -7.44 16.53 -5.85
CA GLU A 162 -7.02 17.27 -4.65
C GLU A 162 -6.40 16.30 -3.62
N MET A 163 -7.05 15.16 -3.34
CA MET A 163 -6.54 14.14 -2.43
C MET A 163 -5.20 13.58 -2.90
N ILE A 164 -5.09 13.26 -4.19
CA ILE A 164 -3.84 12.75 -4.77
C ILE A 164 -2.75 13.82 -4.68
N ALA A 165 -3.06 15.09 -5.01
CA ALA A 165 -2.09 16.18 -4.93
C ALA A 165 -1.62 16.44 -3.48
N GLU A 166 -2.51 16.37 -2.50
CA GLU A 166 -2.16 16.50 -1.07
C GLU A 166 -1.27 15.36 -0.61
N SER A 167 -1.56 14.13 -1.03
CA SER A 167 -0.74 12.94 -0.73
C SER A 167 0.64 13.03 -1.37
N LEU A 168 0.72 13.46 -2.64
CA LEU A 168 1.99 13.66 -3.35
C LEU A 168 2.87 14.76 -2.72
N LYS A 169 2.29 15.80 -2.16
CA LYS A 169 3.03 16.84 -1.42
C LYS A 169 3.70 16.32 -0.14
N GLN A 170 3.17 15.26 0.44
CA GLN A 170 3.63 14.73 1.72
C GLN A 170 4.48 13.47 1.58
N CYS A 171 4.36 12.73 0.47
CA CYS A 171 5.16 11.54 0.23
C CYS A 171 6.52 11.86 -0.39
N ASN A 172 7.44 10.90 -0.32
CA ASN A 172 8.70 10.92 -1.08
C ASN A 172 8.96 9.59 -1.82
N VAL A 173 8.05 8.62 -1.67
CA VAL A 173 7.99 7.39 -2.46
C VAL A 173 6.58 7.27 -3.01
N PHE A 174 6.46 7.20 -4.33
CA PHE A 174 5.19 7.08 -5.02
C PHE A 174 5.13 5.79 -5.80
N LYS A 175 4.17 4.93 -5.50
CA LYS A 175 3.92 3.69 -6.25
C LYS A 175 2.60 3.80 -7.00
N ILE A 176 2.63 3.43 -8.26
CA ILE A 176 1.51 3.50 -9.19
C ILE A 176 1.63 2.37 -10.22
N ASN A 177 0.51 1.84 -10.71
CA ASN A 177 0.51 0.95 -11.86
C ASN A 177 0.21 1.70 -13.18
N ASP A 178 0.33 1.02 -14.32
CA ASP A 178 0.17 1.61 -15.66
C ASP A 178 -1.29 2.09 -15.91
N ASP A 179 -2.30 1.35 -15.47
CA ASP A 179 -3.71 1.76 -15.58
C ASP A 179 -3.98 3.01 -14.73
N GLU A 180 -3.50 3.04 -13.51
CA GLU A 180 -3.61 4.19 -12.60
C GLU A 180 -2.85 5.41 -13.14
N LEU A 181 -1.65 5.18 -13.72
CA LEU A 181 -0.85 6.24 -14.32
C LEU A 181 -1.60 6.92 -15.47
N ALA A 182 -2.33 6.16 -16.29
CA ALA A 182 -3.16 6.72 -17.36
C ALA A 182 -4.21 7.70 -16.79
N VAL A 183 -4.91 7.31 -15.72
CA VAL A 183 -5.90 8.15 -15.03
C VAL A 183 -5.25 9.41 -14.43
N VAL A 184 -4.12 9.24 -13.74
CA VAL A 184 -3.42 10.34 -13.07
C VAL A 184 -2.82 11.33 -14.08
N LYS A 185 -2.30 10.84 -15.21
CA LYS A 185 -1.84 11.69 -16.33
C LYS A 185 -2.94 12.62 -16.82
N GLU A 186 -4.16 12.11 -17.01
CA GLU A 186 -5.31 12.93 -17.41
C GLU A 186 -5.64 13.98 -16.36
N MET A 187 -5.74 13.58 -15.09
CA MET A 187 -6.07 14.48 -13.99
C MET A 187 -5.10 15.65 -13.84
N PHE A 188 -3.80 15.40 -14.06
CA PHE A 188 -2.76 16.41 -13.90
C PHE A 188 -2.39 17.13 -15.19
N GLY A 189 -3.11 16.86 -16.31
CA GLY A 189 -2.88 17.54 -17.60
C GLY A 189 -1.63 17.03 -18.34
N HIS A 190 -1.24 15.79 -18.10
CA HIS A 190 -0.07 15.15 -18.69
C HIS A 190 -0.43 14.05 -19.69
N ALA A 191 -1.67 13.99 -20.16
CA ALA A 191 -2.17 12.94 -21.06
C ALA A 191 -1.33 12.78 -22.36
N CYS A 192 -0.68 13.86 -22.84
CA CYS A 192 0.15 13.81 -24.05
C CYS A 192 1.57 13.29 -23.81
N LEU A 193 2.00 13.12 -22.56
CA LEU A 193 3.34 12.58 -22.23
C LEU A 193 3.33 11.06 -22.34
N SER A 194 4.46 10.49 -22.76
CA SER A 194 4.72 9.06 -22.55
C SER A 194 4.76 8.74 -21.05
N ASP A 195 4.60 7.48 -20.68
CA ASP A 195 4.62 7.08 -19.25
C ASP A 195 5.95 7.41 -18.59
N ARG A 196 7.06 7.20 -19.31
CA ARG A 196 8.40 7.58 -18.86
C ARG A 196 8.53 9.08 -18.60
N GLU A 197 8.06 9.91 -19.53
CA GLU A 197 8.10 11.37 -19.38
C GLU A 197 7.21 11.84 -18.21
N ALA A 198 6.03 11.24 -18.05
CA ALA A 198 5.13 11.53 -16.95
C ALA A 198 5.76 11.15 -15.59
N CYS A 199 6.35 9.95 -15.47
CA CYS A 199 7.03 9.53 -14.25
C CYS A 199 8.19 10.47 -13.89
N ARG A 200 9.04 10.86 -14.87
CA ARG A 200 10.11 11.84 -14.66
C ARG A 200 9.57 13.21 -14.22
N LYS A 201 8.44 13.62 -14.79
CA LYS A 201 7.80 14.87 -14.40
C LYS A 201 7.24 14.80 -12.97
N PHE A 202 6.59 13.71 -12.58
CA PHE A 202 6.10 13.53 -11.20
C PHE A 202 7.24 13.56 -10.18
N ILE A 203 8.38 12.91 -10.45
CA ILE A 203 9.56 12.98 -9.58
C ILE A 203 9.97 14.43 -9.35
N LYS A 204 10.11 15.19 -10.43
CA LYS A 204 10.58 16.58 -10.36
C LYS A 204 9.56 17.52 -9.70
N ASP A 205 8.28 17.37 -10.05
CA ASP A 205 7.23 18.28 -9.57
C ASP A 205 6.94 18.09 -8.07
N TRP A 206 7.17 16.88 -7.53
CA TRP A 206 6.82 16.51 -6.16
C TRP A 206 8.03 16.14 -5.28
N ASP A 207 9.26 16.32 -5.77
CA ASP A 207 10.52 16.03 -5.05
C ASP A 207 10.58 14.59 -4.51
N LEU A 208 10.22 13.62 -5.36
CA LEU A 208 10.16 12.22 -4.97
C LEU A 208 11.56 11.58 -5.00
N LYS A 209 11.89 10.80 -3.97
CA LYS A 209 13.09 9.94 -3.95
C LYS A 209 12.94 8.77 -4.92
N PHE A 210 11.73 8.14 -4.92
CA PHE A 210 11.40 7.02 -5.79
C PHE A 210 10.01 7.19 -6.38
N LEU A 211 9.88 6.87 -7.68
CA LEU A 211 8.61 6.56 -8.30
C LEU A 211 8.69 5.13 -8.83
N ILE A 212 7.74 4.30 -8.41
CA ILE A 212 7.64 2.89 -8.77
C ILE A 212 6.45 2.72 -9.68
N LEU A 213 6.71 2.32 -10.93
CA LEU A 213 5.69 2.01 -11.92
C LEU A 213 5.68 0.49 -12.15
N THR A 214 4.56 -0.16 -11.83
CA THR A 214 4.34 -1.58 -12.14
C THR A 214 3.42 -1.71 -13.35
N CYS A 215 3.77 -2.59 -14.30
CA CYS A 215 3.06 -2.75 -15.58
C CYS A 215 2.60 -4.21 -15.78
N GLY A 216 2.21 -4.89 -14.73
CA GLY A 216 1.76 -6.27 -14.77
C GLY A 216 2.78 -7.18 -15.47
N THR A 217 2.36 -7.88 -16.53
CA THR A 217 3.24 -8.76 -17.32
C THR A 217 4.28 -8.01 -18.16
N ASN A 218 4.15 -6.70 -18.30
CA ASN A 218 5.07 -5.86 -19.09
C ASN A 218 6.28 -5.36 -18.30
N GLY A 219 6.45 -5.85 -17.05
CA GLY A 219 7.59 -5.48 -16.21
C GLY A 219 7.29 -4.37 -15.22
N SER A 220 8.35 -3.76 -14.71
CA SER A 220 8.26 -2.65 -13.77
C SER A 220 9.44 -1.70 -13.93
N HIS A 221 9.24 -0.45 -13.51
CA HIS A 221 10.25 0.59 -13.54
C HIS A 221 10.39 1.24 -12.18
N ILE A 222 11.62 1.50 -11.78
CA ILE A 222 11.96 2.36 -10.64
C ILE A 222 12.64 3.60 -11.19
N TYR A 223 12.09 4.76 -10.88
CA TYR A 223 12.67 6.05 -11.25
C TYR A 223 13.16 6.78 -10.01
N THR A 224 14.32 7.41 -10.12
CA THR A 224 14.81 8.45 -9.21
C THR A 224 15.05 9.74 -10.00
N GLU A 225 15.56 10.79 -9.39
CA GLU A 225 15.94 12.00 -10.12
C GLU A 225 16.96 11.71 -11.22
N THR A 226 17.93 10.83 -10.95
CA THR A 226 19.09 10.58 -11.83
C THR A 226 19.10 9.22 -12.49
N GLU A 227 18.40 8.22 -11.93
CA GLU A 227 18.48 6.83 -12.36
C GLU A 227 17.13 6.28 -12.82
N GLU A 228 17.20 5.17 -13.55
CA GLU A 228 16.06 4.37 -13.97
C GLU A 228 16.48 2.90 -13.97
N SER A 229 15.68 2.05 -13.35
CA SER A 229 15.83 0.60 -13.38
C SER A 229 14.59 -0.01 -14.02
N PHE A 230 14.77 -0.90 -14.99
CA PHE A 230 13.71 -1.70 -15.60
C PHE A 230 13.96 -3.18 -15.33
N MET A 231 12.91 -3.92 -14.99
CA MET A 231 12.92 -5.37 -14.84
C MET A 231 11.71 -5.97 -15.55
N GLU A 232 11.94 -7.05 -16.29
CA GLU A 232 10.86 -7.87 -16.85
C GLU A 232 10.14 -8.64 -15.77
N THR A 233 8.84 -8.87 -15.95
CA THR A 233 8.06 -9.74 -15.05
C THR A 233 8.34 -11.20 -15.40
N PRO A 234 8.77 -12.04 -14.43
CA PRO A 234 8.93 -13.48 -14.66
C PRO A 234 7.61 -14.15 -15.01
N GLU A 235 7.64 -15.11 -15.93
CA GLU A 235 6.49 -15.97 -16.19
C GLU A 235 6.29 -16.93 -15.03
N VAL A 236 5.09 -16.92 -14.45
CA VAL A 236 4.68 -17.81 -13.36
C VAL A 236 3.27 -18.31 -13.58
N GLU A 237 2.93 -19.46 -12.99
CA GLU A 237 1.54 -19.93 -12.94
C GLU A 237 0.78 -19.11 -11.89
N VAL A 238 -0.09 -18.20 -12.34
CA VAL A 238 -0.82 -17.27 -11.50
C VAL A 238 -1.97 -17.97 -10.80
N ALA A 239 -1.96 -17.97 -9.46
CA ALA A 239 -3.07 -18.40 -8.63
C ALA A 239 -3.95 -17.22 -8.20
N ASP A 240 -3.33 -16.09 -7.83
CA ASP A 240 -3.99 -14.87 -7.37
C ASP A 240 -3.04 -13.67 -7.62
N THR A 241 -3.56 -12.47 -7.85
CA THR A 241 -2.76 -11.26 -8.00
C THR A 241 -2.88 -10.30 -6.80
N VAL A 242 -3.69 -10.67 -5.80
CA VAL A 242 -3.86 -9.88 -4.56
C VAL A 242 -2.53 -9.81 -3.81
N GLY A 243 -2.15 -8.61 -3.39
CA GLY A 243 -0.92 -8.37 -2.65
C GLY A 243 0.37 -8.32 -3.50
N ALA A 244 0.29 -8.54 -4.82
CA ALA A 244 1.47 -8.46 -5.69
C ALA A 244 2.15 -7.08 -5.63
N GLY A 245 1.37 -6.00 -5.72
CA GLY A 245 1.87 -4.63 -5.59
C GLY A 245 2.42 -4.34 -4.18
N ASP A 246 1.71 -4.81 -3.15
CA ASP A 246 2.06 -4.59 -1.75
C ASP A 246 3.37 -5.32 -1.39
N SER A 247 3.52 -6.58 -1.86
CA SER A 247 4.75 -7.35 -1.70
C SER A 247 5.92 -6.75 -2.46
N PHE A 248 5.66 -6.22 -3.66
CA PHE A 248 6.67 -5.52 -4.45
C PHE A 248 7.22 -4.32 -3.67
N ILE A 249 6.34 -3.39 -3.24
CA ILE A 249 6.78 -2.19 -2.55
C ILE A 249 7.38 -2.48 -1.17
N GLY A 250 6.81 -3.46 -0.43
CA GLY A 250 7.36 -3.91 0.86
C GLY A 250 8.78 -4.47 0.69
N THR A 251 8.99 -5.34 -0.30
CA THR A 251 10.31 -5.93 -0.59
C THR A 251 11.32 -4.88 -1.07
N PHE A 252 10.91 -4.00 -1.98
CA PHE A 252 11.77 -2.92 -2.47
C PHE A 252 12.23 -2.02 -1.33
N MET A 253 11.30 -1.55 -0.50
CA MET A 253 11.64 -0.70 0.64
C MET A 253 12.52 -1.42 1.67
N ALA A 254 12.22 -2.68 1.97
CA ALA A 254 13.04 -3.49 2.87
C ALA A 254 14.49 -3.61 2.37
N SER A 255 14.67 -3.83 1.07
CA SER A 255 15.99 -3.92 0.43
C SER A 255 16.75 -2.60 0.48
N ILE A 256 16.10 -1.48 0.17
CA ILE A 256 16.70 -0.15 0.26
C ILE A 256 17.14 0.16 1.71
N LEU A 257 16.32 -0.16 2.71
CA LEU A 257 16.66 0.05 4.12
C LEU A 257 17.82 -0.83 4.60
N LYS A 258 18.04 -1.98 3.97
CA LYS A 258 19.20 -2.85 4.20
C LYS A 258 20.47 -2.39 3.46
N GLY A 259 20.37 -1.32 2.64
CA GLY A 259 21.48 -0.72 1.93
C GLY A 259 21.81 -1.39 0.59
N HIS A 260 20.88 -2.12 0.01
CA HIS A 260 21.04 -2.66 -1.34
C HIS A 260 20.93 -1.54 -2.39
N GLU A 261 21.65 -1.71 -3.50
CA GLU A 261 21.52 -0.84 -4.68
C GLU A 261 20.12 -0.97 -5.29
N ILE A 262 19.65 0.09 -5.96
CA ILE A 262 18.31 0.14 -6.56
C ILE A 262 18.03 -1.07 -7.46
N LYS A 263 19.02 -1.46 -8.25
CA LYS A 263 18.88 -2.59 -9.18
C LYS A 263 18.65 -3.91 -8.46
N ASP A 264 19.39 -4.18 -7.39
CA ASP A 264 19.28 -5.43 -6.61
C ASP A 264 17.97 -5.45 -5.82
N ALA A 265 17.57 -4.30 -5.24
CA ALA A 265 16.30 -4.13 -4.56
C ALA A 265 15.12 -4.34 -5.52
N HIS A 266 15.21 -3.83 -6.75
CA HIS A 266 14.20 -4.01 -7.78
C HIS A 266 14.09 -5.47 -8.22
N GLU A 267 15.22 -6.14 -8.48
CA GLU A 267 15.24 -7.56 -8.86
C GLU A 267 14.59 -8.45 -7.79
N LEU A 268 14.90 -8.20 -6.51
CA LEU A 268 14.29 -8.95 -5.42
C LEU A 268 12.78 -8.66 -5.31
N ALA A 269 12.36 -7.40 -5.45
CA ALA A 269 10.95 -7.03 -5.43
C ALA A 269 10.13 -7.72 -6.53
N VAL A 270 10.67 -7.81 -7.74
CA VAL A 270 10.06 -8.53 -8.87
C VAL A 270 9.93 -10.02 -8.57
N LYS A 271 11.00 -10.66 -8.04
CA LYS A 271 10.98 -12.09 -7.70
C LYS A 271 9.95 -12.42 -6.63
N VAL A 272 9.90 -11.62 -5.55
CA VAL A 272 8.95 -11.82 -4.45
C VAL A 272 7.51 -11.57 -4.93
N SER A 273 7.26 -10.52 -5.68
CA SER A 273 5.93 -10.22 -6.23
C SER A 273 5.45 -11.34 -7.17
N ALA A 274 6.31 -11.85 -8.04
CA ALA A 274 5.99 -12.97 -8.90
C ALA A 274 5.68 -14.26 -8.09
N TYR A 275 6.45 -14.53 -7.05
CA TYR A 275 6.17 -15.65 -6.14
C TYR A 275 4.82 -15.49 -5.43
N VAL A 276 4.49 -14.30 -4.93
CA VAL A 276 3.20 -14.01 -4.29
C VAL A 276 2.05 -14.30 -5.26
N CYS A 277 2.19 -13.97 -6.54
CA CYS A 277 1.18 -14.30 -7.55
C CYS A 277 0.93 -15.82 -7.71
N THR A 278 1.84 -16.70 -7.27
CA THR A 278 1.62 -18.17 -7.26
C THR A 278 0.86 -18.67 -6.03
N ARG A 279 0.45 -17.78 -5.12
CA ARG A 279 -0.23 -18.09 -3.86
C ARG A 279 -1.59 -17.41 -3.79
N TYR A 280 -2.42 -17.83 -2.84
CA TYR A 280 -3.72 -17.20 -2.60
C TYR A 280 -3.63 -16.22 -1.43
N GLY A 281 -4.14 -14.98 -1.65
CA GLY A 281 -4.25 -13.93 -0.64
C GLY A 281 -3.04 -13.01 -0.57
N GLY A 282 -3.25 -11.82 0.05
CA GLY A 282 -2.29 -10.72 0.04
C GLY A 282 -1.11 -10.86 1.01
N MET A 283 -1.22 -11.71 2.04
CA MET A 283 -0.20 -11.92 3.07
C MET A 283 0.38 -13.34 2.99
N CYS A 284 1.33 -13.55 2.09
CA CYS A 284 1.97 -14.84 1.88
C CYS A 284 3.31 -14.93 2.62
N ASP A 285 3.62 -16.11 3.16
CA ASP A 285 4.95 -16.38 3.72
C ASP A 285 5.99 -16.37 2.58
N ILE A 286 7.03 -15.56 2.75
CA ILE A 286 8.17 -15.44 1.83
C ILE A 286 9.48 -15.94 2.47
N THR A 287 9.40 -16.79 3.47
CA THR A 287 10.58 -17.41 4.10
C THR A 287 11.37 -18.18 3.04
N GLY A 288 12.60 -17.78 2.81
CA GLY A 288 13.48 -18.41 1.81
C GLY A 288 13.92 -17.46 0.68
N PHE A 289 13.45 -16.19 0.70
CA PHE A 289 13.95 -15.10 -0.14
C PHE A 289 15.02 -14.28 0.56
#